data_86402cbb896ebc0aecba3258e718e3d5
#
_entry.id   86402cbb896ebc0aecba3258e718e3d5
#
_cell.length_a   1.000
_cell.length_b   1.000
_cell.length_c   1.000
_cell.angle_alpha   90.00
_cell.angle_beta   90.00
_cell.angle_gamma   90.00
#
_symmetry.space_group_name_H-M   'P 1'
#
loop_
_entity.id
_entity.type
_entity.pdbx_description
1 polymer ?
#
loop_
_entity_poly.entity_id
_entity_poly.type
_entity_poly.pdbx_seq_one_letter_code
_entity_poly.pdbx_strand_id
1 'polypeptide(L)'
;MKRFIRELNSFVKGIILFLRPGVFFFFLSRPLLFVSNLLSLTKWVSHQKRTGILNDFYRPFRNHADRFKLYENITAKYGLANEHVNYLEFGVYKGTSFRWWVNENKNPDSRFYGFDTFEGLPESWGTYAKGDMNANLPSIDDTRIKFVKGLFQDTLFGFTDSHSIDNGIRIIHIDADLFSSTLFVLTTLARHLKKDDIIIFDEFNVPNHEFFAFKMFTESFYVKYELIGAVNNYYQSAFKIV
;
A
#
# COMPACT_ATOMS: atom_id res chain seq x y z
N MET A 1 -42.05 12.06 -3.10
CA MET A 1 -40.95 11.78 -4.03
C MET A 1 -39.88 10.85 -3.43
N LYS A 2 -39.17 11.21 -2.33
CA LYS A 2 -38.12 10.37 -1.73
C LYS A 2 -38.59 8.95 -1.30
N ARG A 3 -39.82 8.81 -0.73
CA ARG A 3 -40.36 7.52 -0.33
C ARG A 3 -40.64 6.63 -1.55
N PHE A 4 -41.25 7.16 -2.60
CA PHE A 4 -41.52 6.44 -3.85
C PHE A 4 -40.24 5.91 -4.51
N ILE A 5 -39.18 6.73 -4.60
CA ILE A 5 -37.86 6.31 -5.15
C ILE A 5 -37.30 5.17 -4.33
N ARG A 6 -37.40 5.24 -2.99
CA ARG A 6 -36.92 4.18 -2.10
C ARG A 6 -37.65 2.86 -2.30
N GLU A 7 -38.99 2.91 -2.39
CA GLU A 7 -39.81 1.73 -2.61
C GLU A 7 -39.52 1.11 -4.00
N LEU A 8 -39.42 1.94 -5.05
CA LEU A 8 -39.04 1.49 -6.38
C LEU A 8 -37.67 0.84 -6.42
N ASN A 9 -36.66 1.44 -5.79
CA ASN A 9 -35.30 0.87 -5.68
C ASN A 9 -35.33 -0.47 -4.93
N SER A 10 -36.12 -0.58 -3.86
CA SER A 10 -36.26 -1.83 -3.10
C SER A 10 -36.91 -2.92 -3.97
N PHE A 11 -37.95 -2.60 -4.69
CA PHE A 11 -38.64 -3.52 -5.60
C PHE A 11 -37.70 -4.02 -6.72
N VAL A 12 -37.02 -3.10 -7.43
CA VAL A 12 -36.07 -3.44 -8.50
C VAL A 12 -34.93 -4.34 -7.94
N LYS A 13 -34.40 -3.99 -6.79
CA LYS A 13 -33.36 -4.82 -6.11
C LYS A 13 -33.91 -6.21 -5.77
N GLY A 14 -35.16 -6.30 -5.30
CA GLY A 14 -35.82 -7.58 -5.01
C GLY A 14 -35.93 -8.47 -6.25
N ILE A 15 -36.34 -7.91 -7.39
CA ILE A 15 -36.38 -8.64 -8.65
C ILE A 15 -34.99 -9.14 -9.08
N ILE A 16 -33.99 -8.27 -9.02
CA ILE A 16 -32.59 -8.64 -9.37
C ILE A 16 -32.10 -9.78 -8.48
N LEU A 17 -32.33 -9.71 -7.16
CA LEU A 17 -31.96 -10.76 -6.23
C LEU A 17 -32.71 -12.08 -6.50
N PHE A 18 -33.99 -12.00 -6.88
CA PHE A 18 -34.77 -13.18 -7.23
C PHE A 18 -34.26 -13.85 -8.51
N LEU A 19 -33.95 -13.08 -9.54
CA LEU A 19 -33.43 -13.57 -10.82
C LEU A 19 -32.00 -14.09 -10.75
N ARG A 20 -31.23 -13.69 -9.71
CA ARG A 20 -29.85 -14.14 -9.45
C ARG A 20 -28.91 -14.02 -10.68
N PRO A 21 -28.87 -12.90 -11.41
CA PRO A 21 -28.07 -12.77 -12.63
C PRO A 21 -26.57 -13.04 -12.39
N GLY A 22 -26.09 -12.84 -11.17
CA GLY A 22 -24.71 -13.15 -10.79
C GLY A 22 -24.32 -14.61 -11.02
N VAL A 23 -25.26 -15.56 -11.01
CA VAL A 23 -24.97 -16.97 -11.32
C VAL A 23 -24.52 -17.15 -12.78
N PHE A 24 -25.10 -16.38 -13.69
CA PHE A 24 -24.80 -16.44 -15.13
C PHE A 24 -23.70 -15.48 -15.56
N PHE A 25 -23.59 -14.32 -14.91
CA PHE A 25 -22.72 -13.21 -15.32
C PHE A 25 -21.57 -12.94 -14.32
N PHE A 26 -21.27 -13.89 -13.41
CA PHE A 26 -20.22 -13.69 -12.41
C PHE A 26 -18.84 -13.39 -13.04
N PHE A 27 -18.58 -13.92 -14.24
CA PHE A 27 -17.33 -13.68 -14.97
C PHE A 27 -17.11 -12.20 -15.34
N LEU A 28 -18.18 -11.39 -15.38
CA LEU A 28 -18.10 -9.95 -15.62
C LEU A 28 -17.70 -9.15 -14.37
N SER A 29 -17.80 -9.73 -13.19
CA SER A 29 -17.59 -9.01 -11.92
C SER A 29 -16.19 -8.42 -11.80
N ARG A 30 -15.15 -9.20 -12.13
CA ARG A 30 -13.77 -8.72 -12.10
C ARG A 30 -13.46 -7.66 -13.16
N PRO A 31 -13.80 -7.83 -14.45
CA PRO A 31 -13.66 -6.79 -15.46
C PRO A 31 -14.38 -5.49 -15.11
N LEU A 32 -15.62 -5.57 -14.64
CA LEU A 32 -16.41 -4.38 -14.26
C LEU A 32 -15.79 -3.66 -13.05
N LEU A 33 -15.30 -4.42 -12.06
CA LEU A 33 -14.56 -3.85 -10.92
C LEU A 33 -13.30 -3.14 -11.39
N PHE A 34 -12.54 -3.77 -12.29
CA PHE A 34 -11.33 -3.17 -12.85
C PHE A 34 -11.61 -1.85 -13.54
N VAL A 35 -12.62 -1.80 -14.43
CA VAL A 35 -13.01 -0.57 -15.11
C VAL A 35 -13.45 0.51 -14.12
N SER A 36 -14.26 0.15 -13.13
CA SER A 36 -14.71 1.07 -12.08
C SER A 36 -13.54 1.67 -11.29
N ASN A 37 -12.59 0.83 -10.88
CA ASN A 37 -11.41 1.27 -10.14
C ASN A 37 -10.43 2.05 -11.01
N LEU A 38 -10.30 1.69 -12.30
CA LEU A 38 -9.49 2.46 -13.25
C LEU A 38 -10.05 3.87 -13.45
N LEU A 39 -11.37 4.01 -13.59
CA LEU A 39 -12.01 5.33 -13.65
C LEU A 39 -11.81 6.12 -12.36
N SER A 40 -11.89 5.47 -11.22
CA SER A 40 -11.60 6.09 -9.91
C SER A 40 -10.15 6.55 -9.80
N LEU A 41 -9.20 5.72 -10.25
CA LEU A 41 -7.77 6.05 -10.29
C LEU A 41 -7.49 7.24 -11.22
N THR A 42 -8.05 7.24 -12.44
CA THR A 42 -7.86 8.36 -13.38
C THR A 42 -8.44 9.67 -12.84
N LYS A 43 -9.60 9.60 -12.18
CA LYS A 43 -10.17 10.75 -11.46
C LYS A 43 -9.25 11.22 -10.34
N TRP A 44 -8.73 10.30 -9.53
CA TRP A 44 -7.77 10.61 -8.46
C TRP A 44 -6.52 11.29 -9.03
N VAL A 45 -5.90 10.74 -10.09
CA VAL A 45 -4.73 11.31 -10.79
C VAL A 45 -4.99 12.73 -11.27
N SER A 46 -6.20 13.04 -11.77
CA SER A 46 -6.54 14.38 -12.27
C SER A 46 -6.51 15.46 -11.18
N HIS A 47 -6.65 15.08 -9.91
CA HIS A 47 -6.62 16.00 -8.77
C HIS A 47 -5.23 16.11 -8.12
N GLN A 48 -4.25 15.32 -8.56
CA GLN A 48 -2.92 15.34 -7.93
C GLN A 48 -2.09 16.53 -8.41
N LYS A 49 -1.36 17.14 -7.48
CA LYS A 49 -0.34 18.14 -7.78
C LYS A 49 0.81 17.49 -8.56
N ARG A 50 1.30 18.18 -9.58
CA ARG A 50 2.45 17.74 -10.38
C ARG A 50 3.68 18.64 -10.20
N THR A 51 3.51 19.79 -9.54
CA THR A 51 4.57 20.76 -9.30
C THR A 51 4.90 20.81 -7.82
N GLY A 52 6.18 21.04 -7.50
CA GLY A 52 6.67 21.11 -6.11
C GLY A 52 6.90 19.76 -5.43
N ILE A 53 6.72 18.66 -6.15
CA ILE A 53 7.06 17.29 -5.74
C ILE A 53 7.74 16.56 -6.89
N LEU A 54 8.48 15.49 -6.59
CA LEU A 54 8.93 14.56 -7.63
C LEU A 54 7.71 13.86 -8.22
N ASN A 55 7.44 14.08 -9.51
CA ASN A 55 6.35 13.41 -10.22
C ASN A 55 6.67 13.34 -11.71
N ASP A 56 6.94 12.15 -12.23
CA ASP A 56 7.34 11.94 -13.61
C ASP A 56 6.16 11.67 -14.58
N PHE A 57 4.93 11.89 -14.15
CA PHE A 57 3.74 11.66 -14.98
C PHE A 57 3.64 12.75 -16.10
N TYR A 58 3.56 12.39 -17.35
CA TYR A 58 3.43 11.07 -17.94
C TYR A 58 4.79 10.52 -18.42
N ARG A 59 5.06 9.23 -18.19
CA ARG A 59 6.25 8.51 -18.63
C ARG A 59 5.86 7.31 -19.49
N PRO A 60 6.45 7.14 -20.71
CA PRO A 60 6.05 6.07 -21.62
C PRO A 60 6.49 4.67 -21.17
N PHE A 61 7.64 4.56 -20.51
CA PHE A 61 8.21 3.28 -20.08
C PHE A 61 8.56 3.30 -18.58
N ARG A 62 8.25 2.20 -17.89
CA ARG A 62 8.59 2.00 -16.49
C ARG A 62 10.08 1.69 -16.34
N ASN A 63 10.70 2.29 -15.32
CA ASN A 63 12.03 1.93 -14.86
C ASN A 63 11.98 1.69 -13.34
N HIS A 64 12.02 0.42 -12.93
CA HIS A 64 11.89 0.05 -11.51
C HIS A 64 12.98 0.68 -10.61
N ALA A 65 14.17 1.00 -11.16
CA ALA A 65 15.21 1.68 -10.40
C ALA A 65 14.82 3.12 -9.97
N ASP A 66 13.84 3.73 -10.61
CA ASP A 66 13.40 5.08 -10.25
C ASP A 66 12.70 5.15 -8.87
N ARG A 67 12.32 3.99 -8.28
CA ARG A 67 11.89 3.93 -6.86
C ARG A 67 12.93 4.57 -5.93
N PHE A 68 14.22 4.36 -6.20
CA PHE A 68 15.28 4.95 -5.38
C PHE A 68 15.34 6.48 -5.49
N LYS A 69 15.03 7.06 -6.66
CA LYS A 69 14.89 8.52 -6.80
C LYS A 69 13.75 9.05 -5.93
N LEU A 70 12.65 8.30 -5.82
CA LEU A 70 11.56 8.66 -4.92
C LEU A 70 12.02 8.63 -3.46
N TYR A 71 12.71 7.55 -3.04
CA TYR A 71 13.21 7.42 -1.68
C TYR A 71 14.23 8.53 -1.35
N GLU A 72 15.20 8.80 -2.22
CA GLU A 72 16.17 9.89 -2.09
C GLU A 72 15.47 11.25 -1.94
N ASN A 73 14.47 11.52 -2.79
CA ASN A 73 13.74 12.78 -2.78
C ASN A 73 12.99 13.00 -1.46
N ILE A 74 12.25 12.00 -0.97
CA ILE A 74 11.53 12.13 0.30
C ILE A 74 12.48 12.16 1.50
N THR A 75 13.55 11.39 1.48
CA THR A 75 14.57 11.39 2.52
C THR A 75 15.24 12.75 2.64
N ALA A 76 15.65 13.35 1.53
CA ALA A 76 16.25 14.68 1.52
C ALA A 76 15.26 15.76 1.98
N LYS A 77 14.00 15.69 1.49
CA LYS A 77 12.98 16.70 1.79
C LYS A 77 12.53 16.70 3.25
N TYR A 78 12.47 15.54 3.88
CA TYR A 78 11.98 15.37 5.26
C TYR A 78 13.08 15.05 6.28
N GLY A 79 14.35 15.07 5.87
CA GLY A 79 15.50 14.84 6.76
C GLY A 79 15.61 13.41 7.28
N LEU A 80 14.96 12.43 6.62
CA LEU A 80 14.78 11.08 7.13
C LEU A 80 16.10 10.30 7.31
N ALA A 81 17.19 10.77 6.71
CA ALA A 81 18.52 10.16 6.91
C ALA A 81 19.01 10.23 8.36
N ASN A 82 18.59 11.24 9.13
CA ASN A 82 19.04 11.46 10.50
C ASN A 82 17.90 11.45 11.53
N GLU A 83 16.67 11.51 11.08
CA GLU A 83 15.51 11.44 11.96
C GLU A 83 15.33 10.02 12.55
N HIS A 84 14.78 9.96 13.76
CA HIS A 84 14.35 8.69 14.34
C HIS A 84 13.14 8.17 13.55
N VAL A 85 13.31 7.06 12.84
CA VAL A 85 12.26 6.41 12.05
C VAL A 85 11.95 5.00 12.55
N ASN A 86 10.67 4.64 12.49
CA ASN A 86 10.23 3.26 12.52
C ASN A 86 9.79 2.88 11.09
N TYR A 87 10.65 2.15 10.41
CA TYR A 87 10.41 1.66 9.05
C TYR A 87 9.78 0.27 9.10
N LEU A 88 8.61 0.13 8.50
CA LEU A 88 7.87 -1.12 8.41
C LEU A 88 7.65 -1.44 6.93
N GLU A 89 8.26 -2.52 6.43
CA GLU A 89 8.09 -3.00 5.05
C GLU A 89 7.26 -4.28 5.02
N PHE A 90 6.23 -4.27 4.23
CA PHE A 90 5.29 -5.37 4.04
C PHE A 90 5.47 -5.95 2.63
N GLY A 91 6.12 -7.10 2.53
CA GLY A 91 6.66 -7.67 1.30
C GLY A 91 8.13 -7.30 1.14
N VAL A 92 9.02 -8.08 1.73
CA VAL A 92 10.47 -7.80 1.74
C VAL A 92 11.17 -8.48 0.59
N TYR A 93 10.73 -9.70 0.23
CA TYR A 93 11.34 -10.52 -0.80
C TYR A 93 12.86 -10.67 -0.59
N LYS A 94 13.70 -10.17 -1.51
CA LYS A 94 15.18 -10.19 -1.41
C LYS A 94 15.77 -9.03 -0.59
N GLY A 95 14.92 -8.13 -0.09
CA GLY A 95 15.31 -7.02 0.77
C GLY A 95 16.04 -5.89 0.07
N THR A 96 15.79 -5.63 -1.20
CA THR A 96 16.46 -4.58 -1.96
C THR A 96 16.08 -3.19 -1.44
N SER A 97 14.79 -2.89 -1.32
CA SER A 97 14.27 -1.65 -0.77
C SER A 97 14.60 -1.53 0.73
N PHE A 98 14.41 -2.62 1.46
CA PHE A 98 14.71 -2.69 2.89
C PHE A 98 16.17 -2.31 3.20
N ARG A 99 17.12 -2.89 2.46
CA ARG A 99 18.55 -2.59 2.59
C ARG A 99 18.87 -1.13 2.28
N TRP A 100 18.22 -0.56 1.28
CA TRP A 100 18.39 0.84 0.94
C TRP A 100 18.03 1.75 2.12
N TRP A 101 16.85 1.54 2.73
CA TRP A 101 16.39 2.33 3.88
C TRP A 101 17.27 2.18 5.11
N VAL A 102 17.74 0.96 5.42
CA VAL A 102 18.68 0.71 6.52
C VAL A 102 20.00 1.45 6.29
N ASN A 103 20.51 1.40 5.05
CA ASN A 103 21.78 2.04 4.72
C ASN A 103 21.69 3.56 4.70
N GLU A 104 20.55 4.11 4.32
CA GLU A 104 20.36 5.56 4.20
C GLU A 104 20.16 6.22 5.57
N ASN A 105 19.36 5.64 6.45
CA ASN A 105 19.12 6.21 7.77
C ASN A 105 20.28 5.90 8.73
N LYS A 106 20.85 6.96 9.36
CA LYS A 106 22.00 6.88 10.26
C LYS A 106 21.63 6.99 11.75
N ASN A 107 20.38 7.23 12.07
CA ASN A 107 19.95 7.38 13.45
C ASN A 107 20.00 6.03 14.19
N PRO A 108 20.76 5.91 15.32
CA PRO A 108 20.91 4.64 16.05
C PRO A 108 19.62 4.20 16.75
N ASP A 109 18.69 5.12 17.01
CA ASP A 109 17.43 4.84 17.67
C ASP A 109 16.36 4.34 16.70
N SER A 110 16.60 4.47 15.38
CA SER A 110 15.69 3.97 14.36
C SER A 110 15.53 2.45 14.41
N ARG A 111 14.39 1.96 13.99
CA ARG A 111 14.08 0.52 13.92
C ARG A 111 13.49 0.17 12.54
N PHE A 112 13.90 -0.99 12.05
CA PHE A 112 13.54 -1.49 10.73
C PHE A 112 12.89 -2.87 10.87
N TYR A 113 11.62 -2.95 10.48
CA TYR A 113 10.81 -4.16 10.63
C TYR A 113 10.38 -4.64 9.24
N GLY A 114 10.81 -5.84 8.86
CA GLY A 114 10.45 -6.44 7.58
C GLY A 114 9.48 -7.59 7.78
N PHE A 115 8.30 -7.50 7.19
CA PHE A 115 7.24 -8.50 7.26
C PHE A 115 7.14 -9.24 5.92
N ASP A 116 7.28 -10.55 5.94
CA ASP A 116 7.15 -11.39 4.75
C ASP A 116 6.93 -12.85 5.17
N THR A 117 6.28 -13.62 4.34
CA THR A 117 6.23 -15.08 4.52
C THR A 117 7.57 -15.73 4.24
N PHE A 118 8.36 -15.15 3.33
CA PHE A 118 9.55 -15.74 2.69
C PHE A 118 9.26 -17.09 2.02
N GLU A 119 7.98 -17.46 1.91
CA GLU A 119 7.47 -18.67 1.27
C GLU A 119 6.73 -18.35 -0.04
N GLY A 120 6.71 -17.06 -0.41
CA GLY A 120 6.04 -16.54 -1.60
C GLY A 120 4.61 -16.08 -1.36
N LEU A 121 3.93 -15.76 -2.46
CA LEU A 121 2.58 -15.20 -2.45
C LEU A 121 1.57 -16.16 -1.77
N PRO A 122 0.71 -15.68 -0.88
CA PRO A 122 -0.31 -16.50 -0.22
C PRO A 122 -1.46 -16.91 -1.18
N GLU A 123 -1.67 -16.14 -2.24
CA GLU A 123 -2.65 -16.38 -3.30
C GLU A 123 -2.11 -15.95 -4.66
N SER A 124 -2.77 -16.34 -5.76
CA SER A 124 -2.32 -15.97 -7.10
C SER A 124 -2.53 -14.49 -7.39
N TRP A 125 -1.55 -13.86 -8.04
CA TRP A 125 -1.56 -12.45 -8.42
C TRP A 125 -1.13 -12.26 -9.89
N GLY A 126 -2.03 -11.77 -10.73
CA GLY A 126 -1.76 -11.60 -12.15
C GLY A 126 -1.32 -12.90 -12.83
N THR A 127 -0.09 -12.94 -13.29
CA THR A 127 0.55 -14.13 -13.90
C THR A 127 1.30 -15.01 -12.90
N TYR A 128 1.42 -14.54 -11.65
CA TYR A 128 2.11 -15.27 -10.59
C TYR A 128 1.16 -16.22 -9.87
N ALA A 129 1.63 -17.41 -9.57
CA ALA A 129 0.90 -18.41 -8.80
C ALA A 129 1.17 -18.24 -7.29
N LYS A 130 0.32 -18.86 -6.48
CA LYS A 130 0.60 -19.04 -5.05
C LYS A 130 1.95 -19.74 -4.86
N GLY A 131 2.81 -19.19 -3.99
CA GLY A 131 4.16 -19.66 -3.73
C GLY A 131 5.25 -19.05 -4.62
N ASP A 132 4.88 -18.32 -5.69
CA ASP A 132 5.85 -17.54 -6.44
C ASP A 132 6.40 -16.40 -5.57
N MET A 133 7.55 -15.85 -5.95
CA MET A 133 8.27 -14.82 -5.19
C MET A 133 8.77 -15.30 -3.80
N ASN A 134 9.04 -16.60 -3.63
CA ASN A 134 9.74 -17.06 -2.44
C ASN A 134 11.18 -16.53 -2.42
N ALA A 135 11.70 -16.27 -1.23
CA ALA A 135 13.06 -15.81 -1.04
C ALA A 135 13.63 -16.30 0.30
N ASN A 136 14.94 -16.35 0.40
CA ASN A 136 15.58 -16.52 1.70
C ASN A 136 15.52 -15.22 2.49
N LEU A 137 15.53 -15.34 3.82
CA LEU A 137 15.64 -14.20 4.71
C LEU A 137 16.88 -13.36 4.34
N PRO A 138 16.76 -12.05 4.10
CA PRO A 138 17.90 -11.21 3.76
C PRO A 138 18.93 -11.16 4.89
N SER A 139 20.21 -11.41 4.55
CA SER A 139 21.32 -11.22 5.50
C SER A 139 21.76 -9.76 5.44
N ILE A 140 21.50 -9.02 6.51
CA ILE A 140 21.91 -7.62 6.69
C ILE A 140 22.47 -7.49 8.10
N ASP A 141 23.71 -7.05 8.22
CA ASP A 141 24.39 -6.87 9.51
C ASP A 141 24.10 -5.48 10.08
N ASP A 142 22.97 -5.36 10.78
CA ASP A 142 22.56 -4.12 11.47
C ASP A 142 21.65 -4.49 12.66
N THR A 143 22.01 -4.03 13.85
CA THR A 143 21.28 -4.34 15.09
C THR A 143 19.90 -3.71 15.21
N ARG A 144 19.58 -2.74 14.34
CA ARG A 144 18.29 -2.05 14.30
C ARG A 144 17.19 -2.85 13.58
N ILE A 145 17.55 -4.01 12.99
CA ILE A 145 16.66 -4.79 12.10
C ILE A 145 15.96 -5.92 12.85
N LYS A 146 14.72 -6.14 12.50
CA LYS A 146 13.97 -7.34 12.85
C LYS A 146 13.09 -7.80 11.69
N PHE A 147 13.24 -9.05 11.27
CA PHE A 147 12.32 -9.68 10.33
C PHE A 147 11.24 -10.44 11.08
N VAL A 148 10.01 -10.33 10.61
CA VAL A 148 8.82 -10.99 11.13
C VAL A 148 8.29 -11.93 10.05
N LYS A 149 8.61 -13.22 10.18
CA LYS A 149 8.21 -14.23 9.21
C LYS A 149 6.78 -14.72 9.47
N GLY A 150 5.94 -14.69 8.45
CA GLY A 150 4.58 -15.23 8.45
C GLY A 150 3.61 -14.35 7.67
N LEU A 151 2.35 -14.77 7.60
CA LEU A 151 1.29 -13.93 7.04
C LEU A 151 1.09 -12.69 7.91
N PHE A 152 0.79 -11.56 7.29
CA PHE A 152 0.53 -10.31 8.03
C PHE A 152 -0.61 -10.49 9.03
N GLN A 153 -1.65 -11.27 8.65
CA GLN A 153 -2.81 -11.58 9.49
C GLN A 153 -2.44 -12.31 10.78
N ASP A 154 -1.39 -13.13 10.73
CA ASP A 154 -0.96 -13.93 11.88
C ASP A 154 0.03 -13.19 12.77
N THR A 155 0.77 -12.22 12.21
CA THR A 155 1.94 -11.64 12.87
C THR A 155 1.75 -10.21 13.32
N LEU A 156 0.98 -9.38 12.58
CA LEU A 156 0.97 -7.94 12.78
C LEU A 156 0.29 -7.52 14.09
N PHE A 157 -0.78 -8.18 14.51
CA PHE A 157 -1.43 -7.87 15.79
C PHE A 157 -0.48 -8.09 16.96
N GLY A 158 0.10 -9.30 17.07
CA GLY A 158 1.07 -9.60 18.12
C GLY A 158 2.30 -8.70 18.10
N PHE A 159 2.73 -8.28 16.92
CA PHE A 159 3.81 -7.33 16.77
C PHE A 159 3.43 -5.95 17.33
N THR A 160 2.30 -5.38 16.94
CA THR A 160 1.87 -4.06 17.41
C THR A 160 1.55 -4.02 18.91
N ASP A 161 1.18 -5.15 19.50
CA ASP A 161 0.94 -5.25 20.94
C ASP A 161 2.25 -5.36 21.75
N SER A 162 3.33 -5.87 21.15
CA SER A 162 4.61 -6.13 21.81
C SER A 162 5.72 -5.13 21.49
N HIS A 163 5.54 -4.29 20.44
CA HIS A 163 6.55 -3.33 19.99
C HIS A 163 5.95 -1.93 19.93
N SER A 164 6.61 -0.99 20.59
CA SER A 164 6.24 0.43 20.45
C SER A 164 6.81 0.95 19.13
N ILE A 165 5.91 1.37 18.25
CA ILE A 165 6.22 2.03 16.98
C ILE A 165 5.78 3.50 17.00
N ASP A 166 5.45 4.04 18.17
CA ASP A 166 4.82 5.37 18.31
C ASP A 166 5.83 6.52 18.40
N ASN A 167 7.08 6.20 18.71
CA ASN A 167 8.16 7.18 18.75
C ASN A 167 8.75 7.39 17.35
N GLY A 168 9.14 8.63 17.03
CA GLY A 168 9.70 8.97 15.71
C GLY A 168 8.66 8.99 14.58
N ILE A 169 9.12 9.12 13.35
CA ILE A 169 8.33 9.09 12.13
C ILE A 169 8.13 7.63 11.71
N ARG A 170 6.89 7.22 11.43
CA ARG A 170 6.67 5.92 10.78
C ARG A 170 6.76 6.05 9.28
N ILE A 171 7.48 5.11 8.68
CA ILE A 171 7.51 4.89 7.25
C ILE A 171 6.92 3.51 7.01
N ILE A 172 5.73 3.45 6.47
CA ILE A 172 5.00 2.22 6.15
C ILE A 172 5.17 1.98 4.66
N HIS A 173 5.99 1.01 4.30
CA HIS A 173 6.26 0.65 2.91
C HIS A 173 5.46 -0.60 2.56
N ILE A 174 4.56 -0.47 1.61
CA ILE A 174 3.67 -1.54 1.14
C ILE A 174 4.16 -1.99 -0.22
N ASP A 175 4.63 -3.22 -0.30
CA ASP A 175 5.06 -3.97 -1.47
C ASP A 175 4.42 -5.37 -1.38
N ALA A 176 3.10 -5.36 -1.17
CA ALA A 176 2.32 -6.55 -0.77
C ALA A 176 1.49 -7.14 -1.92
N ASP A 177 1.54 -6.52 -3.11
CA ASP A 177 0.87 -6.92 -4.36
C ASP A 177 -0.65 -7.06 -4.27
N LEU A 178 -1.18 -7.65 -3.20
CA LEU A 178 -2.56 -8.07 -3.05
C LEU A 178 -3.43 -7.02 -2.35
N PHE A 179 -4.67 -6.86 -2.84
CA PHE A 179 -5.68 -6.04 -2.16
C PHE A 179 -5.90 -6.45 -0.71
N SER A 180 -6.04 -7.76 -0.47
CA SER A 180 -6.31 -8.33 0.87
C SER A 180 -5.20 -8.02 1.86
N SER A 181 -3.95 -8.20 1.44
CA SER A 181 -2.76 -7.91 2.25
C SER A 181 -2.62 -6.43 2.55
N THR A 182 -2.71 -5.59 1.51
CA THR A 182 -2.62 -4.13 1.64
C THR A 182 -3.71 -3.56 2.55
N LEU A 183 -4.97 -3.96 2.34
CA LEU A 183 -6.08 -3.48 3.16
C LEU A 183 -5.93 -3.90 4.62
N PHE A 184 -5.53 -5.16 4.86
CA PHE A 184 -5.30 -5.65 6.21
C PHE A 184 -4.23 -4.83 6.95
N VAL A 185 -3.08 -4.59 6.32
CA VAL A 185 -1.99 -3.78 6.90
C VAL A 185 -2.46 -2.38 7.24
N LEU A 186 -3.07 -1.68 6.28
CA LEU A 186 -3.54 -0.30 6.46
C LEU A 186 -4.58 -0.19 7.58
N THR A 187 -5.55 -1.10 7.63
CA THR A 187 -6.61 -1.06 8.65
C THR A 187 -6.10 -1.44 10.04
N THR A 188 -5.15 -2.38 10.12
CA THR A 188 -4.54 -2.76 11.40
C THR A 188 -3.68 -1.63 11.97
N LEU A 189 -2.92 -0.93 11.11
CA LEU A 189 -2.08 0.19 11.52
C LEU A 189 -2.85 1.50 11.71
N ALA A 190 -4.12 1.57 11.32
CA ALA A 190 -4.92 2.81 11.37
C ALA A 190 -4.88 3.51 12.74
N ARG A 191 -4.99 2.74 13.82
CA ARG A 191 -4.97 3.26 15.21
C ARG A 191 -3.64 3.86 15.64
N HIS A 192 -2.56 3.53 14.93
CA HIS A 192 -1.20 4.01 15.21
C HIS A 192 -0.80 5.19 14.32
N LEU A 193 -1.54 5.45 13.23
CA LEU A 193 -1.23 6.54 12.31
C LEU A 193 -1.32 7.89 13.00
N LYS A 194 -0.32 8.71 12.77
CA LYS A 194 -0.27 10.09 13.23
C LYS A 194 0.19 11.03 12.12
N LYS A 195 0.01 12.31 12.36
CA LYS A 195 0.51 13.35 11.48
C LYS A 195 2.01 13.16 11.20
N ASP A 196 2.41 13.41 9.97
CA ASP A 196 3.76 13.29 9.40
C ASP A 196 4.25 11.85 9.18
N ASP A 197 3.47 10.81 9.50
CA ASP A 197 3.76 9.45 9.05
C ASP A 197 3.72 9.36 7.52
N ILE A 198 4.57 8.51 6.96
CA ILE A 198 4.72 8.33 5.51
C ILE A 198 4.26 6.93 5.12
N ILE A 199 3.43 6.83 4.09
CA ILE A 199 3.05 5.56 3.48
C ILE A 199 3.62 5.54 2.07
N ILE A 200 4.38 4.49 1.73
CA ILE A 200 4.97 4.27 0.42
C ILE A 200 4.34 3.01 -0.18
N PHE A 201 3.97 3.10 -1.44
CA PHE A 201 3.47 1.95 -2.22
C PHE A 201 4.42 1.66 -3.36
N ASP A 202 4.65 0.38 -3.65
CA ASP A 202 5.46 -0.03 -4.80
C ASP A 202 4.64 -0.25 -6.08
N GLU A 203 3.32 -0.50 -5.95
CA GLU A 203 2.42 -0.77 -7.08
C GLU A 203 1.10 0.03 -7.02
N PHE A 204 1.17 1.27 -6.53
CA PHE A 204 -0.03 2.07 -6.25
C PHE A 204 -1.00 2.20 -7.41
N ASN A 205 -0.52 2.28 -8.66
CA ASN A 205 -1.40 2.47 -9.81
C ASN A 205 -2.07 1.17 -10.32
N VAL A 206 -1.98 0.06 -9.56
CA VAL A 206 -2.73 -1.17 -9.87
C VAL A 206 -4.16 -1.04 -9.34
N PRO A 207 -5.19 -0.88 -10.23
CA PRO A 207 -6.50 -0.38 -9.82
C PRO A 207 -7.25 -1.24 -8.82
N ASN A 208 -7.14 -2.58 -8.92
CA ASN A 208 -7.88 -3.52 -8.07
C ASN A 208 -7.09 -3.98 -6.83
N HIS A 209 -5.87 -3.51 -6.64
CA HIS A 209 -4.99 -3.93 -5.56
C HIS A 209 -4.66 -2.75 -4.64
N GLU A 210 -3.47 -2.21 -4.67
CA GLU A 210 -3.03 -1.17 -3.72
C GLU A 210 -3.86 0.11 -3.81
N PHE A 211 -4.19 0.58 -5.01
CA PHE A 211 -5.05 1.77 -5.16
C PHE A 211 -6.43 1.56 -4.52
N PHE A 212 -7.06 0.41 -4.79
CA PHE A 212 -8.39 0.14 -4.24
C PHE A 212 -8.34 -0.01 -2.72
N ALA A 213 -7.34 -0.71 -2.20
CA ALA A 213 -7.14 -0.84 -0.75
C ALA A 213 -6.92 0.51 -0.07
N PHE A 214 -6.05 1.37 -0.64
CA PHE A 214 -5.80 2.70 -0.11
C PHE A 214 -7.04 3.59 -0.15
N LYS A 215 -7.79 3.55 -1.27
CA LYS A 215 -9.06 4.28 -1.41
C LYS A 215 -10.07 3.84 -0.34
N MET A 216 -10.29 2.52 -0.20
CA MET A 216 -11.21 1.98 0.80
C MET A 216 -10.80 2.36 2.22
N PHE A 217 -9.52 2.26 2.52
CA PHE A 217 -8.96 2.64 3.80
C PHE A 217 -9.17 4.13 4.10
N THR A 218 -8.72 5.02 3.20
CA THR A 218 -8.78 6.46 3.45
C THR A 218 -10.21 6.99 3.54
N GLU A 219 -11.14 6.45 2.75
CA GLU A 219 -12.57 6.80 2.80
C GLU A 219 -13.25 6.25 4.07
N SER A 220 -12.92 5.03 4.51
CA SER A 220 -13.56 4.39 5.68
C SER A 220 -13.07 4.95 7.00
N PHE A 221 -11.80 5.31 7.10
CA PHE A 221 -11.17 5.84 8.32
C PHE A 221 -11.05 7.37 8.32
N TYR A 222 -11.55 8.05 7.27
CA TYR A 222 -11.45 9.50 7.10
C TYR A 222 -10.01 10.02 7.18
N VAL A 223 -9.06 9.23 6.67
CA VAL A 223 -7.63 9.57 6.69
C VAL A 223 -7.35 10.71 5.71
N LYS A 224 -6.73 11.76 6.22
CA LYS A 224 -6.25 12.87 5.39
C LYS A 224 -4.78 12.65 5.04
N TYR A 225 -4.46 12.87 3.77
CA TYR A 225 -3.11 12.63 3.27
C TYR A 225 -2.74 13.63 2.16
N GLU A 226 -1.44 13.77 1.93
CA GLU A 226 -0.87 14.49 0.79
C GLU A 226 0.02 13.56 -0.01
N LEU A 227 -0.06 13.62 -1.34
CA LEU A 227 0.94 13.01 -2.21
C LEU A 227 2.23 13.83 -2.11
N ILE A 228 3.33 13.19 -1.71
CA ILE A 228 4.63 13.83 -1.51
C ILE A 228 5.66 13.47 -2.58
N GLY A 229 5.39 12.45 -3.38
CA GLY A 229 6.18 12.05 -4.53
C GLY A 229 5.59 10.85 -5.25
N ALA A 230 5.87 10.74 -6.55
CA ALA A 230 5.49 9.60 -7.38
C ALA A 230 6.45 9.43 -8.54
N VAL A 231 6.71 8.17 -8.93
CA VAL A 231 7.47 7.82 -10.14
C VAL A 231 6.76 6.71 -10.90
N ASN A 232 7.18 6.49 -12.16
CA ASN A 232 6.61 5.46 -13.02
C ASN A 232 5.08 5.57 -13.18
N ASN A 233 4.59 6.80 -13.43
CA ASN A 233 3.14 7.05 -13.57
C ASN A 233 2.35 6.67 -12.30
N TYR A 234 2.81 7.07 -11.13
CA TYR A 234 2.25 6.72 -9.83
C TYR A 234 2.36 5.24 -9.45
N TYR A 235 3.20 4.45 -10.12
CA TYR A 235 3.41 3.05 -9.73
C TYR A 235 4.06 3.00 -8.36
N GLN A 236 5.20 3.67 -8.17
CA GLN A 236 5.69 3.98 -6.83
C GLN A 236 5.18 5.36 -6.42
N SER A 237 4.51 5.39 -5.28
CA SER A 237 3.91 6.62 -4.75
C SER A 237 4.13 6.72 -3.24
N ALA A 238 4.42 7.93 -2.77
CA ALA A 238 4.61 8.23 -1.36
C ALA A 238 3.59 9.27 -0.88
N PHE A 239 2.98 8.99 0.25
CA PHE A 239 1.96 9.82 0.89
C PHE A 239 2.37 10.19 2.29
N LYS A 240 2.06 11.41 2.71
CA LYS A 240 2.22 11.88 4.08
C LYS A 240 0.87 12.07 4.74
N ILE A 241 0.70 11.61 5.96
CA ILE A 241 -0.49 11.81 6.78
C ILE A 241 -0.52 13.25 7.32
N VAL A 242 -1.67 13.95 7.23
CA VAL A 242 -1.81 15.37 7.59
C VAL A 242 -2.88 15.60 8.65
#